data_95ad2af33bff2aedede41f3f57d7a1ad
#
_entry.id   95ad2af33bff2aedede41f3f57d7a1ad
#
_cell.length_a   1.000
_cell.length_b   1.000
_cell.length_c   1.000
_cell.angle_alpha   90.00
_cell.angle_beta   90.00
_cell.angle_gamma   90.00
#
_symmetry.space_group_name_H-M   'P 1'
#
loop_
_entity.id
_entity.type
_entity.pdbx_description
1 polymer ?
#
loop_
_entity_poly.entity_id
_entity_poly.type
_entity_poly.pdbx_seq_one_letter_code
_entity_poly.pdbx_strand_id
1 'polypeptide(L)'
;AGGFGWWAGNLWIKSQVQEQSQNEEFENPIVSSDHNSSEAESSSEFSSEEQQRKQALRQQRINLGIDYNIYVALVNEVFWNQYPEQRGKQLGTGSEDAKLREEWDAIATDLLTQIEELDLSGSARQQIGNYGETDRDRFKAQANELHISSRSLYDLADAKFFKYFPEQQGKEFLNQPFGQVWHAIVSDTLKALKSGDSLKQIVFDSGTTSKQLSGILKSGEGKVFIAELSEGQTMKVNLSTDENALFSIYSPTGNTKLMEDSRDREWSGLLPESGYYEFAIVSNSSEPIDYQLELTVEDESLE
;
A
#
# COMPACT_ATOMS: atom_id res chain seq x y z
N ALA A 1 11.25 -12.75 -20.82
CA ALA A 1 10.36 -13.73 -20.22
C ALA A 1 10.30 -13.45 -18.71
N GLY A 2 9.41 -12.62 -18.24
CA GLY A 2 9.31 -12.20 -16.84
C GLY A 2 8.16 -11.23 -16.59
N GLY A 3 7.04 -11.36 -17.30
CA GLY A 3 5.93 -10.40 -17.25
C GLY A 3 4.59 -10.92 -16.71
N PHE A 4 4.53 -12.09 -16.08
CA PHE A 4 3.27 -12.70 -15.67
C PHE A 4 2.92 -12.59 -14.17
N GLY A 5 3.81 -12.08 -13.32
CA GLY A 5 3.63 -12.11 -11.86
C GLY A 5 2.78 -10.99 -11.27
N TRP A 6 2.66 -9.86 -11.93
CA TRP A 6 2.08 -8.64 -11.36
C TRP A 6 0.55 -8.62 -11.45
N TRP A 7 0.01 -9.13 -12.54
CA TRP A 7 -1.44 -9.15 -12.81
C TRP A 7 -2.26 -10.02 -11.85
N ALA A 8 -1.71 -11.14 -11.42
CA ALA A 8 -2.44 -12.08 -10.57
C ALA A 8 -2.58 -11.58 -9.12
N GLY A 9 -1.59 -10.82 -8.61
CA GLY A 9 -1.59 -10.31 -7.24
C GLY A 9 -2.63 -9.23 -7.00
N ASN A 10 -2.69 -8.23 -7.87
CA ASN A 10 -3.60 -7.09 -7.70
C ASN A 10 -5.08 -7.45 -7.89
N LEU A 11 -5.40 -8.29 -8.89
CA LEU A 11 -6.76 -8.81 -9.07
C LEU A 11 -7.22 -9.63 -7.86
N TRP A 12 -6.30 -10.34 -7.24
CA TRP A 12 -6.60 -11.19 -6.11
C TRP A 12 -6.82 -10.38 -4.82
N ILE A 13 -5.99 -9.35 -4.55
CA ILE A 13 -6.15 -8.43 -3.43
C ILE A 13 -7.48 -7.67 -3.55
N LYS A 14 -7.81 -7.17 -4.74
CA LYS A 14 -9.08 -6.47 -4.99
C LYS A 14 -10.31 -7.36 -4.81
N SER A 15 -10.22 -8.66 -5.10
CA SER A 15 -11.32 -9.62 -4.90
C SER A 15 -11.47 -10.05 -3.43
N GLN A 16 -10.38 -10.21 -2.69
CA GLN A 16 -10.41 -10.61 -1.29
C GLN A 16 -10.98 -9.54 -0.36
N VAL A 17 -10.71 -8.26 -0.64
CA VAL A 17 -11.31 -7.14 0.11
C VAL A 17 -12.84 -7.12 -0.04
N GLN A 18 -13.38 -7.82 -1.05
CA GLN A 18 -14.82 -7.93 -1.29
C GLN A 18 -15.49 -9.13 -0.59
N GLU A 19 -14.76 -10.18 -0.19
CA GLU A 19 -15.40 -11.47 0.15
C GLU A 19 -15.11 -12.10 1.52
N GLN A 20 -14.22 -11.58 2.39
CA GLN A 20 -13.93 -12.33 3.62
C GLN A 20 -13.99 -11.52 4.92
N SER A 21 -15.08 -11.78 5.67
CA SER A 21 -15.16 -11.68 7.12
C SER A 21 -14.81 -13.03 7.72
N GLN A 22 -13.60 -13.24 8.20
CA GLN A 22 -13.35 -14.26 9.23
C GLN A 22 -12.15 -13.85 10.09
N ASN A 23 -12.41 -13.77 11.41
CA ASN A 23 -11.44 -13.57 12.46
C ASN A 23 -10.52 -14.79 12.52
N GLU A 24 -9.22 -14.59 12.26
CA GLU A 24 -8.19 -15.44 12.83
C GLU A 24 -7.35 -14.59 13.80
N GLU A 25 -7.36 -15.00 15.04
CA GLU A 25 -6.51 -14.49 16.11
C GLU A 25 -5.04 -14.76 15.73
N PHE A 26 -4.20 -13.74 15.74
CA PHE A 26 -2.76 -13.89 15.55
C PHE A 26 -2.19 -14.77 16.67
N GLU A 27 -1.73 -15.98 16.34
CA GLU A 27 -1.01 -16.81 17.29
C GLU A 27 0.26 -16.09 17.77
N ASN A 28 0.33 -15.90 19.07
CA ASN A 28 1.40 -15.20 19.77
C ASN A 28 2.71 -15.99 19.73
N PRO A 29 3.81 -15.31 19.41
CA PRO A 29 5.10 -15.95 19.27
C PRO A 29 6.14 -15.54 20.31
N ILE A 30 7.05 -16.32 20.40
CA ILE A 30 8.49 -16.54 20.57
C ILE A 30 9.33 -15.47 21.28
N VAL A 31 8.86 -14.48 21.94
CA VAL A 31 9.68 -13.77 22.93
C VAL A 31 8.89 -13.68 24.22
N SER A 32 9.41 -14.30 25.27
CA SER A 32 8.82 -14.23 26.59
C SER A 32 8.54 -12.78 26.94
N SER A 33 7.26 -12.49 27.04
CA SER A 33 6.79 -11.25 27.59
C SER A 33 7.17 -11.19 29.06
N ASP A 34 8.08 -10.34 29.42
CA ASP A 34 8.07 -9.84 30.78
C ASP A 34 7.40 -8.47 30.80
N HIS A 35 6.15 -8.52 31.20
CA HIS A 35 5.45 -7.38 31.73
C HIS A 35 6.22 -6.86 32.95
N ASN A 36 6.73 -5.66 32.83
CA ASN A 36 6.88 -4.67 33.90
C ASN A 36 7.16 -5.22 35.33
N SER A 37 8.26 -5.96 35.51
CA SER A 37 8.91 -6.06 36.83
C SER A 37 10.27 -6.75 36.69
N SER A 38 11.32 -6.06 37.08
CA SER A 38 12.72 -6.47 37.17
C SER A 38 13.58 -6.24 35.91
N GLU A 39 13.85 -4.97 35.60
CA GLU A 39 14.91 -4.55 34.66
C GLU A 39 16.34 -4.80 35.17
N ALA A 40 16.54 -5.47 36.31
CA ALA A 40 17.84 -5.54 36.97
C ALA A 40 18.57 -6.89 36.92
N GLU A 41 17.95 -7.99 36.48
CA GLU A 41 18.56 -9.33 36.58
C GLU A 41 18.83 -10.05 35.24
N SER A 42 18.33 -9.60 34.10
CA SER A 42 18.56 -10.28 32.80
C SER A 42 19.77 -9.76 32.01
N SER A 43 20.52 -8.81 32.54
CA SER A 43 21.62 -8.15 31.84
C SER A 43 22.92 -8.98 31.75
N SER A 44 23.01 -10.14 32.40
CA SER A 44 24.24 -10.96 32.43
C SER A 44 24.31 -12.09 31.39
N GLU A 45 23.22 -12.38 30.65
CA GLU A 45 23.17 -13.52 29.75
C GLU A 45 23.58 -13.20 28.30
N PHE A 46 23.43 -11.95 27.86
CA PHE A 46 23.78 -11.52 26.51
C PHE A 46 25.11 -10.77 26.48
N SER A 47 25.81 -10.86 25.35
CA SER A 47 27.01 -10.05 25.12
C SER A 47 26.68 -8.55 25.15
N SER A 48 27.67 -7.71 25.50
CA SER A 48 27.49 -6.25 25.52
C SER A 48 27.03 -5.70 24.15
N GLU A 49 27.49 -6.30 23.07
CA GLU A 49 27.11 -5.92 21.70
C GLU A 49 25.64 -6.27 21.41
N GLU A 50 25.18 -7.45 21.83
CA GLU A 50 23.79 -7.86 21.71
C GLU A 50 22.86 -6.94 22.51
N GLN A 51 23.26 -6.60 23.73
CA GLN A 51 22.49 -5.68 24.57
C GLN A 51 22.35 -4.30 23.91
N GLN A 52 23.42 -3.78 23.31
CA GLN A 52 23.40 -2.50 22.61
C GLN A 52 22.47 -2.55 21.38
N ARG A 53 22.51 -3.62 20.57
CA ARG A 53 21.61 -3.80 19.43
C ARG A 53 20.14 -3.82 19.87
N LYS A 54 19.80 -4.60 20.90
CA LYS A 54 18.45 -4.68 21.44
C LYS A 54 17.95 -3.34 21.99
N GLN A 55 18.80 -2.59 22.65
CA GLN A 55 18.47 -1.27 23.14
C GLN A 55 18.24 -0.27 21.98
N ALA A 56 19.04 -0.32 20.93
CA ALA A 56 18.87 0.51 19.73
C ALA A 56 17.54 0.21 19.03
N LEU A 57 17.21 -1.08 18.82
CA LEU A 57 15.94 -1.53 18.24
C LEU A 57 14.73 -1.07 19.07
N ARG A 58 14.81 -1.23 20.40
CA ARG A 58 13.77 -0.76 21.32
C ARG A 58 13.54 0.73 21.17
N GLN A 59 14.62 1.52 21.14
CA GLN A 59 14.53 2.97 21.02
C GLN A 59 13.96 3.40 19.67
N GLN A 60 14.40 2.80 18.56
CA GLN A 60 13.89 3.09 17.22
C GLN A 60 12.39 2.76 17.12
N ARG A 61 11.97 1.57 17.60
CA ARG A 61 10.57 1.18 17.64
C ARG A 61 9.70 2.18 18.41
N ILE A 62 10.16 2.59 19.62
CA ILE A 62 9.46 3.57 20.47
C ILE A 62 9.37 4.94 19.77
N ASN A 63 10.44 5.40 19.14
CA ASN A 63 10.46 6.67 18.40
C ASN A 63 9.47 6.65 17.22
N LEU A 64 9.32 5.49 16.58
CA LEU A 64 8.33 5.29 15.52
C LEU A 64 6.90 5.14 16.05
N GLY A 65 6.73 4.90 17.35
CA GLY A 65 5.41 4.70 17.98
C GLY A 65 4.74 3.37 17.62
N ILE A 66 5.53 2.32 17.29
CA ILE A 66 5.01 1.01 16.89
C ILE A 66 4.83 0.13 18.13
N ASP A 67 3.64 -0.46 18.27
CA ASP A 67 3.35 -1.41 19.34
C ASP A 67 4.30 -2.63 19.28
N TYR A 68 4.64 -3.16 20.46
CA TYR A 68 5.61 -4.24 20.58
C TYR A 68 5.13 -5.53 19.93
N ASN A 69 3.87 -5.89 20.11
CA ASN A 69 3.35 -7.18 19.64
C ASN A 69 3.32 -7.23 18.11
N ILE A 70 2.83 -6.18 17.47
CA ILE A 70 2.82 -6.11 16.00
C ILE A 70 4.24 -6.02 15.43
N TYR A 71 5.15 -5.30 16.08
CA TYR A 71 6.56 -5.27 15.69
C TYR A 71 7.16 -6.67 15.69
N VAL A 72 6.99 -7.44 16.77
CA VAL A 72 7.49 -8.82 16.88
C VAL A 72 6.83 -9.71 15.83
N ALA A 73 5.53 -9.58 15.60
CA ALA A 73 4.81 -10.36 14.59
C ALA A 73 5.35 -10.10 13.16
N LEU A 74 5.62 -8.84 12.81
CA LEU A 74 6.21 -8.47 11.53
C LEU A 74 7.61 -9.08 11.34
N VAL A 75 8.48 -8.95 12.34
CA VAL A 75 9.84 -9.51 12.28
C VAL A 75 9.79 -11.03 12.18
N ASN A 76 8.93 -11.68 12.97
CA ASN A 76 8.77 -13.14 12.96
C ASN A 76 8.25 -13.64 11.61
N GLU A 77 7.34 -12.94 10.96
CA GLU A 77 6.86 -13.33 9.63
C GLU A 77 8.02 -13.41 8.64
N VAL A 78 8.90 -12.40 8.63
CA VAL A 78 10.10 -12.40 7.77
C VAL A 78 11.08 -13.48 8.20
N PHE A 79 11.36 -13.57 9.50
CA PHE A 79 12.30 -14.54 10.05
C PHE A 79 11.89 -15.98 9.74
N TRP A 80 10.62 -16.35 9.96
CA TRP A 80 10.13 -17.69 9.66
C TRP A 80 10.04 -18.03 8.17
N ASN A 81 9.95 -17.03 7.32
CA ASN A 81 10.06 -17.26 5.88
C ASN A 81 11.52 -17.57 5.47
N GLN A 82 12.50 -17.02 6.17
CA GLN A 82 13.93 -17.32 5.95
C GLN A 82 14.37 -18.60 6.70
N TYR A 83 13.83 -18.87 7.87
CA TYR A 83 14.15 -19.99 8.76
C TYR A 83 12.89 -20.80 9.12
N PRO A 84 12.28 -21.53 8.16
CA PRO A 84 11.00 -22.22 8.39
C PRO A 84 11.01 -23.23 9.55
N GLU A 85 12.20 -23.85 9.80
CA GLU A 85 12.43 -24.79 10.88
C GLU A 85 12.37 -24.15 12.28
N GLN A 86 12.46 -22.82 12.36
CA GLN A 86 12.32 -22.04 13.59
C GLN A 86 10.89 -21.63 13.91
N ARG A 87 9.95 -21.90 13.00
CA ARG A 87 8.54 -21.52 13.22
C ARG A 87 7.98 -22.16 14.47
N GLY A 88 7.43 -21.35 15.36
CA GLY A 88 6.87 -21.78 16.63
C GLY A 88 7.92 -22.15 17.70
N LYS A 89 9.22 -21.97 17.46
CA LYS A 89 10.27 -22.18 18.45
C LYS A 89 10.68 -20.85 19.09
N GLN A 90 11.03 -20.93 20.37
CA GLN A 90 11.60 -19.83 21.13
C GLN A 90 13.13 -19.91 21.04
N LEU A 91 13.77 -18.80 20.67
CA LEU A 91 15.24 -18.71 20.71
C LEU A 91 15.71 -18.59 22.16
N GLY A 92 16.60 -19.50 22.56
CA GLY A 92 17.21 -19.49 23.89
C GLY A 92 18.22 -18.35 24.06
N THR A 93 18.67 -18.11 25.30
CA THR A 93 19.70 -17.14 25.65
C THR A 93 21.12 -17.68 25.45
N GLY A 94 21.24 -18.98 25.24
CA GLY A 94 22.51 -19.68 25.04
C GLY A 94 23.27 -19.28 23.78
N SER A 95 24.56 -19.63 23.72
CA SER A 95 25.42 -19.34 22.60
C SER A 95 25.04 -20.07 21.31
N GLU A 96 24.30 -21.18 21.41
CA GLU A 96 23.79 -21.96 20.28
C GLU A 96 22.81 -21.18 19.43
N ASP A 97 21.98 -20.30 20.03
CA ASP A 97 21.01 -19.47 19.33
C ASP A 97 21.52 -18.06 19.04
N ALA A 98 22.74 -17.71 19.47
CA ALA A 98 23.27 -16.35 19.34
C ALA A 98 23.24 -15.83 17.89
N LYS A 99 23.58 -16.69 16.91
CA LYS A 99 23.55 -16.34 15.49
C LYS A 99 22.11 -16.10 14.99
N LEU A 100 21.15 -16.93 15.39
CA LEU A 100 19.75 -16.76 15.01
C LEU A 100 19.15 -15.50 15.61
N ARG A 101 19.52 -15.12 16.84
CA ARG A 101 19.14 -13.84 17.44
C ARG A 101 19.74 -12.65 16.71
N GLU A 102 20.99 -12.75 16.24
CA GLU A 102 21.64 -11.72 15.42
C GLU A 102 20.89 -11.52 14.10
N GLU A 103 20.52 -12.60 13.41
CA GLU A 103 19.73 -12.55 12.17
C GLU A 103 18.34 -11.93 12.43
N TRP A 104 17.68 -12.29 13.54
CA TRP A 104 16.41 -11.68 13.94
C TRP A 104 16.55 -10.17 14.20
N ASP A 105 17.62 -9.75 14.90
CA ASP A 105 17.93 -8.33 15.16
C ASP A 105 18.21 -7.57 13.85
N ALA A 106 18.88 -8.20 12.88
CA ALA A 106 19.14 -7.61 11.57
C ALA A 106 17.84 -7.39 10.77
N ILE A 107 16.98 -8.40 10.70
CA ILE A 107 15.64 -8.30 10.08
C ILE A 107 14.83 -7.19 10.74
N ALA A 108 14.88 -7.11 12.07
CA ALA A 108 14.18 -6.07 12.83
C ALA A 108 14.69 -4.66 12.50
N THR A 109 16.01 -4.50 12.33
CA THR A 109 16.60 -3.22 11.94
C THR A 109 16.15 -2.80 10.55
N ASP A 110 16.21 -3.71 9.57
CA ASP A 110 15.81 -3.44 8.19
C ASP A 110 14.32 -3.07 8.13
N LEU A 111 13.46 -3.81 8.84
CA LEU A 111 12.04 -3.57 8.88
C LEU A 111 11.69 -2.19 9.49
N LEU A 112 12.30 -1.84 10.63
CA LEU A 112 12.07 -0.53 11.25
C LEU A 112 12.54 0.61 10.34
N THR A 113 13.66 0.42 9.63
CA THR A 113 14.15 1.38 8.63
C THR A 113 13.18 1.54 7.47
N GLN A 114 12.67 0.44 6.91
CA GLN A 114 11.64 0.49 5.84
C GLN A 114 10.38 1.21 6.30
N ILE A 115 9.91 0.96 7.54
CA ILE A 115 8.74 1.63 8.10
C ILE A 115 9.00 3.14 8.34
N GLU A 116 10.22 3.52 8.72
CA GLU A 116 10.63 4.92 8.84
C GLU A 116 10.63 5.62 7.48
N GLU A 117 11.19 4.98 6.46
CA GLU A 117 11.26 5.48 5.08
C GLU A 117 9.88 5.58 4.39
N LEU A 118 8.87 4.84 4.85
CA LEU A 118 7.49 5.01 4.40
C LEU A 118 6.96 6.43 4.65
N ASP A 119 7.57 7.18 5.56
CA ASP A 119 7.16 8.55 5.93
C ASP A 119 5.66 8.65 6.22
N LEU A 120 5.17 7.71 7.03
CA LEU A 120 3.78 7.69 7.46
C LEU A 120 3.53 8.77 8.52
N SER A 121 2.33 9.34 8.51
CA SER A 121 1.91 10.23 9.60
C SER A 121 1.96 9.49 10.95
N GLY A 122 2.24 10.22 12.03
CA GLY A 122 2.30 9.65 13.37
C GLY A 122 1.03 8.90 13.76
N SER A 123 -0.16 9.42 13.35
CA SER A 123 -1.44 8.77 13.60
C SER A 123 -1.59 7.44 12.85
N ALA A 124 -1.12 7.35 11.60
CA ALA A 124 -1.17 6.11 10.84
C ALA A 124 -0.21 5.06 11.43
N ARG A 125 1.01 5.46 11.81
CA ARG A 125 1.97 4.55 12.44
C ARG A 125 1.49 3.99 13.78
N GLN A 126 0.95 4.84 14.65
CA GLN A 126 0.44 4.44 15.97
C GLN A 126 -0.77 3.49 15.88
N GLN A 127 -1.47 3.49 14.73
CA GLN A 127 -2.59 2.61 14.48
C GLN A 127 -2.16 1.23 13.95
N ILE A 128 -0.89 1.04 13.55
CA ILE A 128 -0.36 -0.26 13.09
C ILE A 128 -0.55 -1.30 14.21
N GLY A 129 -1.24 -2.39 13.91
CA GLY A 129 -1.65 -3.41 14.87
C GLY A 129 -3.08 -3.30 15.35
N ASN A 130 -3.78 -2.18 15.04
CA ASN A 130 -5.15 -1.92 15.47
C ASN A 130 -6.13 -1.67 14.32
N TYR A 131 -5.69 -1.77 13.07
CA TYR A 131 -6.60 -1.67 11.93
C TYR A 131 -7.48 -2.90 11.83
N GLY A 132 -8.78 -2.69 11.63
CA GLY A 132 -9.79 -3.74 11.52
C GLY A 132 -10.79 -3.51 10.38
N GLU A 133 -11.83 -4.31 10.38
CA GLU A 133 -12.89 -4.28 9.36
C GLU A 133 -13.59 -2.92 9.28
N THR A 134 -13.88 -2.33 10.43
CA THR A 134 -14.50 -0.99 10.52
C THR A 134 -13.65 0.09 9.88
N ASP A 135 -12.32 -0.03 9.91
CA ASP A 135 -11.43 0.91 9.25
C ASP A 135 -11.49 0.76 7.73
N ARG A 136 -11.56 -0.47 7.23
CA ARG A 136 -11.73 -0.76 5.79
C ARG A 136 -13.02 -0.17 5.24
N ASP A 137 -14.13 -0.34 5.95
CA ASP A 137 -15.42 0.23 5.56
C ASP A 137 -15.39 1.76 5.60
N ARG A 138 -14.75 2.32 6.62
CA ARG A 138 -14.54 3.77 6.72
C ARG A 138 -13.71 4.30 5.54
N PHE A 139 -12.63 3.61 5.15
CA PHE A 139 -11.79 4.02 4.02
C PHE A 139 -12.58 4.01 2.71
N LYS A 140 -13.39 2.97 2.46
CA LYS A 140 -14.27 2.89 1.29
C LYS A 140 -15.30 4.02 1.29
N ALA A 141 -15.98 4.27 2.41
CA ALA A 141 -16.95 5.35 2.53
C ALA A 141 -16.32 6.72 2.24
N GLN A 142 -15.13 6.97 2.81
CA GLN A 142 -14.42 8.23 2.61
C GLN A 142 -13.86 8.40 1.19
N ALA A 143 -13.48 7.32 0.50
CA ALA A 143 -13.12 7.36 -0.90
C ALA A 143 -14.33 7.72 -1.77
N ASN A 144 -15.47 7.11 -1.50
CA ASN A 144 -16.72 7.42 -2.20
C ASN A 144 -17.17 8.88 -2.03
N GLU A 145 -16.95 9.50 -0.85
CA GLU A 145 -17.19 10.93 -0.63
C GLU A 145 -16.35 11.83 -1.54
N LEU A 146 -15.20 11.33 -2.02
CA LEU A 146 -14.32 12.02 -2.97
C LEU A 146 -14.64 11.66 -4.43
N HIS A 147 -15.72 10.94 -4.69
CA HIS A 147 -16.09 10.40 -6.00
C HIS A 147 -15.04 9.48 -6.61
N ILE A 148 -14.31 8.74 -5.75
CA ILE A 148 -13.38 7.68 -6.17
C ILE A 148 -13.76 6.34 -5.57
N SER A 149 -13.47 5.29 -6.30
CA SER A 149 -13.64 3.92 -5.83
C SER A 149 -12.52 3.50 -4.87
N SER A 150 -12.76 2.45 -4.11
CA SER A 150 -11.71 1.80 -3.34
C SER A 150 -10.58 1.24 -4.23
N ARG A 151 -10.83 1.00 -5.52
CA ARG A 151 -9.81 0.50 -6.46
C ARG A 151 -8.71 1.54 -6.65
N SER A 152 -9.05 2.78 -7.02
CA SER A 152 -8.07 3.86 -7.14
C SER A 152 -7.32 4.11 -5.85
N LEU A 153 -8.00 4.08 -4.69
CA LEU A 153 -7.35 4.22 -3.39
C LEU A 153 -6.31 3.13 -3.16
N TYR A 154 -6.66 1.87 -3.49
CA TYR A 154 -5.77 0.72 -3.28
C TYR A 154 -4.64 0.67 -4.30
N ASP A 155 -4.85 1.10 -5.56
CA ASP A 155 -3.77 1.23 -6.55
C ASP A 155 -2.65 2.14 -6.05
N LEU A 156 -3.02 3.28 -5.44
CA LEU A 156 -2.04 4.20 -4.88
C LEU A 156 -1.33 3.61 -3.65
N ALA A 157 -2.08 2.93 -2.79
CA ALA A 157 -1.52 2.29 -1.59
C ALA A 157 -0.59 1.13 -1.95
N ASP A 158 -0.98 0.30 -2.92
CA ASP A 158 -0.20 -0.83 -3.41
C ASP A 158 1.13 -0.39 -4.03
N ALA A 159 1.13 0.68 -4.84
CA ALA A 159 2.34 1.22 -5.42
C ALA A 159 3.37 1.62 -4.34
N LYS A 160 2.91 2.27 -3.27
CA LYS A 160 3.77 2.63 -2.14
C LYS A 160 4.18 1.40 -1.33
N PHE A 161 3.26 0.49 -1.04
CA PHE A 161 3.52 -0.70 -0.24
C PHE A 161 4.54 -1.62 -0.91
N PHE A 162 4.35 -1.98 -2.17
CA PHE A 162 5.24 -2.89 -2.89
C PHE A 162 6.58 -2.28 -3.27
N LYS A 163 6.71 -0.96 -3.24
CA LYS A 163 8.02 -0.31 -3.32
C LYS A 163 8.91 -0.68 -2.14
N TYR A 164 8.35 -0.70 -0.92
CA TYR A 164 9.11 -0.96 0.31
C TYR A 164 9.12 -2.44 0.70
N PHE A 165 8.08 -3.18 0.34
CA PHE A 165 7.90 -4.60 0.65
C PHE A 165 7.64 -5.43 -0.62
N PRO A 166 8.58 -5.45 -1.58
CA PRO A 166 8.38 -6.14 -2.87
C PRO A 166 8.20 -7.65 -2.69
N GLU A 167 8.74 -8.22 -1.61
CA GLU A 167 8.61 -9.64 -1.27
C GLU A 167 7.17 -10.04 -0.86
N GLN A 168 6.29 -9.08 -0.57
CA GLN A 168 4.87 -9.31 -0.28
C GLN A 168 4.03 -9.41 -1.56
N GLN A 169 4.58 -9.05 -2.71
CA GLN A 169 3.87 -9.10 -3.97
C GLN A 169 3.45 -10.55 -4.31
N GLY A 170 2.17 -10.73 -4.59
CA GLY A 170 1.59 -12.04 -4.90
C GLY A 170 1.34 -12.95 -3.68
N LYS A 171 1.54 -12.45 -2.46
CA LYS A 171 1.20 -13.15 -1.21
C LYS A 171 -0.13 -12.67 -0.62
N GLU A 172 -0.73 -13.53 0.20
CA GLU A 172 -1.88 -13.20 1.04
C GLU A 172 -1.42 -12.49 2.31
N PHE A 173 -1.23 -11.16 2.27
CA PHE A 173 -0.71 -10.41 3.40
C PHE A 173 -1.78 -9.59 4.15
N LEU A 174 -2.96 -9.37 3.58
CA LEU A 174 -3.96 -8.45 4.15
C LEU A 174 -4.43 -8.83 5.56
N ASN A 175 -4.53 -10.13 5.84
CA ASN A 175 -4.88 -10.68 7.14
C ASN A 175 -3.65 -11.12 7.94
N GLN A 176 -2.45 -10.75 7.51
CA GLN A 176 -1.17 -11.01 8.16
C GLN A 176 -0.60 -9.70 8.75
N PRO A 177 0.46 -9.75 9.55
CA PRO A 177 1.07 -8.54 10.13
C PRO A 177 1.36 -7.42 9.12
N PHE A 178 1.83 -7.74 7.91
CA PHE A 178 2.07 -6.75 6.86
C PHE A 178 0.80 -6.04 6.38
N GLY A 179 -0.38 -6.65 6.51
CA GLY A 179 -1.66 -5.99 6.24
C GLY A 179 -1.89 -4.77 7.13
N GLN A 180 -1.37 -4.76 8.34
CA GLN A 180 -1.45 -3.60 9.23
C GLN A 180 -0.64 -2.41 8.70
N VAL A 181 0.55 -2.67 8.15
CA VAL A 181 1.38 -1.64 7.50
C VAL A 181 0.68 -1.11 6.23
N TRP A 182 0.11 -2.02 5.43
CA TRP A 182 -0.67 -1.65 4.25
C TRP A 182 -1.87 -0.75 4.61
N HIS A 183 -2.63 -1.08 5.66
CA HIS A 183 -3.75 -0.24 6.12
C HIS A 183 -3.29 1.15 6.59
N ALA A 184 -2.12 1.25 7.19
CA ALA A 184 -1.53 2.54 7.55
C ALA A 184 -1.22 3.39 6.30
N ILE A 185 -0.70 2.76 5.25
CA ILE A 185 -0.48 3.41 3.95
C ILE A 185 -1.81 3.84 3.33
N VAL A 186 -2.85 2.99 3.33
CA VAL A 186 -4.20 3.36 2.85
C VAL A 186 -4.75 4.57 3.60
N SER A 187 -4.60 4.60 4.92
CA SER A 187 -5.03 5.73 5.75
C SER A 187 -4.36 7.05 5.33
N ASP A 188 -3.06 7.04 5.09
CA ASP A 188 -2.33 8.24 4.69
C ASP A 188 -2.55 8.60 3.22
N THR A 189 -2.69 7.62 2.33
CA THR A 189 -3.11 7.84 0.94
C THR A 189 -4.47 8.55 0.88
N LEU A 190 -5.41 8.14 1.72
CA LEU A 190 -6.72 8.79 1.80
C LEU A 190 -6.62 10.24 2.28
N LYS A 191 -5.70 10.57 3.20
CA LYS A 191 -5.43 11.95 3.60
C LYS A 191 -4.87 12.78 2.43
N ALA A 192 -3.93 12.21 1.65
CA ALA A 192 -3.37 12.86 0.47
C ALA A 192 -4.41 13.09 -0.64
N LEU A 193 -5.36 12.18 -0.79
CA LEU A 193 -6.51 12.36 -1.69
C LEU A 193 -7.43 13.48 -1.20
N LYS A 194 -7.74 13.53 0.09
CA LYS A 194 -8.57 14.58 0.70
C LYS A 194 -7.95 15.97 0.66
N SER A 195 -6.62 16.08 0.81
CA SER A 195 -5.91 17.36 0.70
C SER A 195 -5.78 17.85 -0.75
N GLY A 196 -6.05 17.01 -1.75
CA GLY A 196 -5.87 17.32 -3.16
C GLY A 196 -4.44 17.08 -3.67
N ASP A 197 -3.54 16.57 -2.83
CA ASP A 197 -2.16 16.28 -3.23
C ASP A 197 -2.10 15.13 -4.24
N SER A 198 -2.98 14.13 -4.08
CA SER A 198 -3.06 12.96 -4.96
C SER A 198 -4.36 12.82 -5.75
N LEU A 199 -5.30 13.76 -5.60
CA LEU A 199 -6.57 13.79 -6.33
C LEU A 199 -6.75 15.13 -7.04
N LYS A 200 -7.15 15.09 -8.32
CA LYS A 200 -7.48 16.30 -9.08
C LYS A 200 -8.70 16.08 -9.95
N GLN A 201 -9.66 17.01 -9.88
CA GLN A 201 -10.79 17.03 -10.79
C GLN A 201 -10.38 17.64 -12.13
N ILE A 202 -10.75 16.99 -13.22
CA ILE A 202 -10.60 17.49 -14.58
C ILE A 202 -11.85 18.31 -14.89
N VAL A 203 -11.64 19.61 -15.16
CA VAL A 203 -12.69 20.52 -15.58
C VAL A 203 -12.30 21.06 -16.95
N PHE A 204 -13.18 20.89 -17.94
CA PHE A 204 -12.99 21.41 -19.27
C PHE A 204 -13.22 22.93 -19.30
N ASP A 205 -12.36 23.64 -20.02
CA ASP A 205 -12.57 25.07 -20.23
C ASP A 205 -13.79 25.28 -21.15
N SER A 206 -14.48 26.42 -21.00
CA SER A 206 -15.70 26.68 -21.78
C SER A 206 -15.41 26.61 -23.29
N GLY A 207 -16.16 25.76 -23.99
CA GLY A 207 -16.03 25.55 -25.42
C GLY A 207 -14.87 24.68 -25.88
N THR A 208 -14.22 23.97 -24.93
CA THR A 208 -13.20 22.96 -25.24
C THR A 208 -13.72 21.56 -24.98
N THR A 209 -13.24 20.60 -25.77
CA THR A 209 -13.55 19.16 -25.61
C THR A 209 -12.32 18.39 -25.15
N SER A 210 -11.19 19.05 -24.92
CA SER A 210 -9.93 18.42 -24.51
C SER A 210 -9.32 19.15 -23.33
N LYS A 211 -8.68 18.37 -22.43
CA LYS A 211 -7.89 18.87 -21.31
C LYS A 211 -6.62 18.06 -21.16
N GLN A 212 -5.52 18.77 -20.93
CA GLN A 212 -4.21 18.17 -20.69
C GLN A 212 -3.75 18.50 -19.27
N LEU A 213 -3.18 17.49 -18.60
CA LEU A 213 -2.62 17.58 -17.26
C LEU A 213 -1.23 16.95 -17.29
N SER A 214 -0.29 17.53 -16.57
CA SER A 214 1.07 17.00 -16.48
C SER A 214 1.62 17.14 -15.07
N GLY A 215 2.64 16.37 -14.77
CA GLY A 215 3.34 16.41 -13.51
C GLY A 215 4.42 15.36 -13.41
N ILE A 216 4.91 15.17 -12.18
CA ILE A 216 5.94 14.18 -11.84
C ILE A 216 5.37 13.27 -10.76
N LEU A 217 5.64 11.97 -10.86
CA LEU A 217 5.43 10.97 -9.82
C LEU A 217 6.79 10.49 -9.33
N LYS A 218 6.99 10.52 -8.03
CA LYS A 218 8.14 9.86 -7.41
C LYS A 218 7.93 8.35 -7.41
N SER A 219 8.99 7.61 -7.15
CA SER A 219 8.92 6.16 -6.96
C SER A 219 7.85 5.78 -5.94
N GLY A 220 6.94 4.87 -6.31
CA GLY A 220 5.84 4.40 -5.46
C GLY A 220 4.74 5.43 -5.20
N GLU A 221 4.73 6.56 -5.91
CA GLU A 221 3.63 7.53 -5.88
C GLU A 221 2.57 7.23 -6.94
N GLY A 222 1.36 7.70 -6.67
CA GLY A 222 0.26 7.69 -7.62
C GLY A 222 -0.58 8.95 -7.53
N LYS A 223 -1.33 9.22 -8.60
CA LYS A 223 -2.36 10.27 -8.67
C LYS A 223 -3.62 9.75 -9.30
N VAL A 224 -4.73 10.24 -8.81
CA VAL A 224 -6.06 10.00 -9.38
C VAL A 224 -6.59 11.31 -9.95
N PHE A 225 -7.10 11.23 -11.15
CA PHE A 225 -7.87 12.29 -11.79
C PHE A 225 -9.30 11.82 -11.91
N ILE A 226 -10.26 12.72 -11.70
CA ILE A 226 -11.68 12.41 -11.88
C ILE A 226 -12.30 13.41 -12.85
N ALA A 227 -13.18 12.91 -13.72
CA ALA A 227 -13.98 13.73 -14.63
C ALA A 227 -15.44 13.32 -14.56
N GLU A 228 -16.35 14.28 -14.40
CA GLU A 228 -17.79 14.05 -14.51
C GLU A 228 -18.17 14.03 -15.98
N LEU A 229 -18.59 12.88 -16.49
CA LEU A 229 -18.89 12.64 -17.89
C LEU A 229 -20.27 12.02 -18.05
N SER A 230 -20.83 12.07 -19.26
CA SER A 230 -22.16 11.56 -19.57
C SER A 230 -22.13 10.30 -20.41
N GLU A 231 -23.12 9.44 -20.18
CA GLU A 231 -23.42 8.29 -21.05
C GLU A 231 -23.58 8.76 -22.52
N GLY A 232 -23.06 7.98 -23.45
CA GLY A 232 -23.12 8.24 -24.89
C GLY A 232 -22.04 9.20 -25.40
N GLN A 233 -21.26 9.85 -24.55
CA GLN A 233 -20.10 10.60 -25.00
C GLN A 233 -19.01 9.64 -25.50
N THR A 234 -18.24 10.07 -26.51
CA THR A 234 -17.01 9.39 -26.94
C THR A 234 -15.84 9.98 -26.17
N MET A 235 -15.16 9.14 -25.39
CA MET A 235 -13.96 9.52 -24.66
C MET A 235 -12.72 8.97 -25.33
N LYS A 236 -11.68 9.81 -25.41
CA LYS A 236 -10.31 9.41 -25.80
C LYS A 236 -9.36 9.84 -24.70
N VAL A 237 -8.52 8.93 -24.26
CA VAL A 237 -7.50 9.17 -23.24
C VAL A 237 -6.15 8.81 -23.83
N ASN A 238 -5.16 9.67 -23.62
CA ASN A 238 -3.77 9.43 -23.98
C ASN A 238 -2.88 9.78 -22.79
N LEU A 239 -2.02 8.84 -22.40
CA LEU A 239 -1.05 9.00 -21.33
C LEU A 239 0.37 8.87 -21.87
N SER A 240 1.12 9.97 -21.87
CA SER A 240 2.56 9.96 -22.12
C SER A 240 3.32 9.87 -20.81
N THR A 241 4.07 8.80 -20.58
CA THR A 241 4.84 8.55 -19.36
C THR A 241 5.85 7.42 -19.56
N ASP A 242 6.65 7.11 -18.54
CA ASP A 242 7.59 5.98 -18.52
C ASP A 242 6.87 4.62 -18.60
N GLU A 243 7.55 3.62 -19.17
CA GLU A 243 7.02 2.25 -19.33
C GLU A 243 6.70 1.55 -18.01
N ASN A 244 7.32 1.97 -16.91
CA ASN A 244 7.08 1.41 -15.57
C ASN A 244 5.90 2.05 -14.83
N ALA A 245 5.19 3.01 -15.43
CA ALA A 245 3.92 3.46 -14.89
C ALA A 245 2.81 2.46 -15.20
N LEU A 246 1.86 2.31 -14.28
CA LEU A 246 0.60 1.61 -14.53
C LEU A 246 -0.52 2.63 -14.63
N PHE A 247 -1.49 2.32 -15.48
CA PHE A 247 -2.62 3.17 -15.75
C PHE A 247 -3.93 2.40 -15.63
N SER A 248 -4.87 2.97 -14.87
CA SER A 248 -6.21 2.41 -14.71
C SER A 248 -7.26 3.45 -15.05
N ILE A 249 -8.35 3.00 -15.69
CA ILE A 249 -9.55 3.81 -15.97
C ILE A 249 -10.75 3.06 -15.39
N TYR A 250 -11.41 3.66 -14.41
CA TYR A 250 -12.60 3.09 -13.77
C TYR A 250 -13.86 3.87 -14.16
N SER A 251 -14.92 3.14 -14.47
CA SER A 251 -16.24 3.71 -14.68
C SER A 251 -16.91 4.07 -13.35
N PRO A 252 -17.93 4.96 -13.34
CA PRO A 252 -18.56 5.47 -12.11
C PRO A 252 -19.06 4.37 -11.17
N THR A 253 -19.70 3.32 -11.71
CA THR A 253 -20.21 2.20 -10.89
C THR A 253 -19.18 1.07 -10.73
N GLY A 254 -18.10 1.08 -11.51
CA GLY A 254 -17.12 0.00 -11.58
C GLY A 254 -17.63 -1.29 -12.24
N ASN A 255 -18.84 -1.26 -12.80
CA ASN A 255 -19.43 -2.44 -13.48
C ASN A 255 -18.77 -2.72 -14.83
N THR A 256 -18.27 -1.68 -15.50
CA THR A 256 -17.61 -1.79 -16.79
C THR A 256 -16.10 -1.66 -16.62
N LYS A 257 -15.38 -2.70 -17.03
CA LYS A 257 -13.91 -2.66 -17.06
C LYS A 257 -13.47 -1.90 -18.31
N LEU A 258 -12.82 -0.77 -18.13
CA LEU A 258 -12.24 0.03 -19.21
C LEU A 258 -10.75 -0.28 -19.36
N MET A 259 -9.98 -0.03 -18.32
CA MET A 259 -8.55 -0.34 -18.25
C MET A 259 -8.16 -0.54 -16.79
N GLU A 260 -7.33 -1.52 -16.47
CA GLU A 260 -6.93 -1.81 -15.10
C GLU A 260 -5.48 -2.28 -15.07
N ASP A 261 -4.64 -1.60 -14.25
CA ASP A 261 -3.21 -1.88 -14.05
C ASP A 261 -2.44 -2.10 -15.37
N SER A 262 -2.78 -1.32 -16.39
CA SER A 262 -2.28 -1.54 -17.74
C SER A 262 -1.00 -0.73 -17.99
N ARG A 263 -0.18 -1.25 -18.90
CA ARG A 263 0.90 -0.51 -19.55
C ARG A 263 0.46 0.14 -20.86
N ASP A 264 -0.79 -0.10 -21.28
CA ASP A 264 -1.36 0.64 -22.39
C ASP A 264 -1.46 2.12 -22.05
N ARG A 265 -1.28 2.94 -23.05
CA ARG A 265 -1.21 4.41 -22.90
C ARG A 265 -2.40 5.12 -23.54
N GLU A 266 -3.23 4.39 -24.23
CA GLU A 266 -4.36 4.94 -24.98
C GLU A 266 -5.63 4.13 -24.69
N TRP A 267 -6.73 4.82 -24.56
CA TRP A 267 -8.06 4.23 -24.53
C TRP A 267 -9.03 5.13 -25.32
N SER A 268 -9.93 4.52 -26.07
CA SER A 268 -10.99 5.23 -26.79
C SER A 268 -12.25 4.37 -26.85
N GLY A 269 -13.40 5.01 -26.57
CA GLY A 269 -14.68 4.31 -26.64
C GLY A 269 -15.87 5.17 -26.24
N LEU A 270 -17.05 4.63 -26.44
CA LEU A 270 -18.31 5.20 -25.99
C LEU A 270 -18.48 4.97 -24.50
N LEU A 271 -18.89 6.00 -23.78
CA LEU A 271 -19.10 5.90 -22.34
C LEU A 271 -20.41 5.17 -22.00
N PRO A 272 -20.36 4.10 -21.20
CA PRO A 272 -21.51 3.25 -20.91
C PRO A 272 -22.47 3.83 -19.86
N GLU A 273 -22.05 4.85 -19.11
CA GLU A 273 -22.82 5.40 -17.99
C GLU A 273 -22.39 6.84 -17.67
N SER A 274 -23.26 7.60 -17.02
CA SER A 274 -22.97 8.96 -16.54
C SER A 274 -22.40 8.93 -15.13
N GLY A 275 -21.46 9.84 -14.82
CA GLY A 275 -20.89 10.04 -13.49
C GLY A 275 -19.38 10.33 -13.51
N TYR A 276 -18.71 10.12 -12.38
CA TYR A 276 -17.28 10.36 -12.25
C TYR A 276 -16.47 9.18 -12.75
N TYR A 277 -15.74 9.39 -13.83
CA TYR A 277 -14.71 8.47 -14.33
C TYR A 277 -13.40 8.75 -13.63
N GLU A 278 -12.67 7.69 -13.28
CA GLU A 278 -11.42 7.78 -12.55
C GLU A 278 -10.26 7.37 -13.45
N PHE A 279 -9.16 8.13 -13.38
CA PHE A 279 -7.92 7.88 -14.12
C PHE A 279 -6.80 7.79 -13.08
N ALA A 280 -6.37 6.59 -12.73
CA ALA A 280 -5.31 6.36 -11.76
C ALA A 280 -3.98 6.09 -12.46
N ILE A 281 -2.96 6.85 -12.13
CA ILE A 281 -1.59 6.67 -12.62
C ILE A 281 -0.70 6.37 -11.42
N VAL A 282 0.02 5.25 -11.44
CA VAL A 282 0.95 4.88 -10.38
C VAL A 282 2.33 4.58 -10.94
N SER A 283 3.37 4.97 -10.20
CA SER A 283 4.76 4.76 -10.58
C SER A 283 5.32 3.50 -9.92
N ASN A 284 5.78 2.56 -10.74
CA ASN A 284 6.60 1.41 -10.34
C ASN A 284 8.07 1.61 -10.71
N SER A 285 8.45 2.80 -11.13
CA SER A 285 9.84 3.14 -11.40
C SER A 285 10.61 3.32 -10.09
N SER A 286 11.89 3.03 -10.09
CA SER A 286 12.81 3.38 -8.98
C SER A 286 13.13 4.87 -8.96
N GLU A 287 12.97 5.56 -10.09
CA GLU A 287 13.25 6.98 -10.28
C GLU A 287 11.96 7.77 -10.49
N PRO A 288 11.97 9.09 -10.24
CA PRO A 288 10.85 9.95 -10.59
C PRO A 288 10.55 9.89 -12.10
N ILE A 289 9.27 9.87 -12.45
CA ILE A 289 8.80 9.84 -13.83
C ILE A 289 7.88 11.02 -14.13
N ASP A 290 8.01 11.57 -15.34
CA ASP A 290 7.07 12.56 -15.85
C ASP A 290 5.82 11.88 -16.39
N TYR A 291 4.67 12.55 -16.27
CA TYR A 291 3.44 12.12 -16.93
C TYR A 291 2.74 13.30 -17.60
N GLN A 292 2.06 13.01 -18.70
CA GLN A 292 1.13 13.91 -19.37
C GLN A 292 -0.11 13.11 -19.76
N LEU A 293 -1.23 13.45 -19.11
CA LEU A 293 -2.55 12.87 -19.36
C LEU A 293 -3.36 13.84 -20.22
N GLU A 294 -3.83 13.37 -21.35
CA GLU A 294 -4.76 14.11 -22.22
C GLU A 294 -6.10 13.36 -22.24
N LEU A 295 -7.16 14.09 -21.95
CA LEU A 295 -8.54 13.62 -22.00
C LEU A 295 -9.31 14.46 -23.03
N THR A 296 -9.89 13.78 -24.02
CA THR A 296 -10.80 14.38 -25.00
C THR A 296 -12.16 13.72 -24.88
N VAL A 297 -13.23 14.54 -24.87
CA VAL A 297 -14.61 14.08 -24.78
C VAL A 297 -15.46 14.81 -25.82
N GLU A 298 -16.17 14.04 -26.63
CA GLU A 298 -17.03 14.54 -27.68
C GLU A 298 -18.46 14.03 -27.44
N ASP A 299 -19.45 14.91 -27.59
CA ASP A 299 -20.85 14.50 -27.59
C ASP A 299 -21.15 13.70 -28.85
N GLU A 300 -22.01 12.69 -28.73
CA GLU A 300 -22.49 11.97 -29.91
C GLU A 300 -23.19 12.97 -30.86
N SER A 301 -22.65 13.11 -32.07
CA SER A 301 -23.29 13.93 -33.09
C SER A 301 -24.65 13.33 -33.41
N LEU A 302 -25.75 13.98 -33.04
CA LEU A 302 -27.08 13.63 -33.51
C LEU A 302 -27.08 13.81 -35.04
N GLU A 303 -26.89 12.71 -35.78
CA GLU A 303 -27.18 12.67 -37.22
C GLU A 303 -28.68 12.68 -37.50
#